data_405edba5babb33de967db1148654396c
#
_entry.id   405edba5babb33de967db1148654396c
#
_cell.length_a   1.000
_cell.length_b   1.000
_cell.length_c   1.000
_cell.angle_alpha   90.00
_cell.angle_beta   90.00
_cell.angle_gamma   90.00
#
_symmetry.space_group_name_H-M   'P 1'
#
loop_
_entity.id
_entity.type
_entity.pdbx_description
1 polymer ?
#
loop_
_entity_poly.entity_id
_entity_poly.type
_entity_poly.pdbx_seq_one_letter_code
_entity_poly.pdbx_strand_id
1 'polypeptide(L)'
;MTVTLEDTQKILGLDVGGRAVTDQCDSDGWRARVEAFLGRELPAEGVERTAGVGITWLRQSFGVCPADADEATVQFYCRAWILHMFGCVLFPDAIGDRASWMYIPCLTDWDTAGHYSWGSAVLSFLYRQLCEACRRTSSSSSIGGCVYLLQIWMWYV
;
A
#
# COMPACT_ATOMS: atom_id res chain seq x y z
N MET A 1 -2.37 23.96 -12.38
CA MET A 1 -1.61 23.73 -11.14
C MET A 1 -1.87 22.30 -10.70
N THR A 2 -0.88 21.56 -10.22
CA THR A 2 -1.02 20.16 -9.79
C THR A 2 -0.04 19.86 -8.67
N VAL A 3 -0.33 18.85 -7.85
CA VAL A 3 0.55 18.35 -6.78
C VAL A 3 1.91 17.91 -7.38
N THR A 4 2.99 18.31 -6.74
CA THR A 4 4.37 18.01 -7.15
C THR A 4 5.02 16.97 -6.23
N LEU A 5 6.22 16.52 -6.59
CA LEU A 5 7.04 15.66 -5.71
C LEU A 5 7.44 16.39 -4.42
N GLU A 6 7.74 17.68 -4.51
CA GLU A 6 8.09 18.50 -3.34
C GLU A 6 6.90 18.62 -2.38
N ASP A 7 5.69 18.83 -2.90
CA ASP A 7 4.47 18.86 -2.10
C ASP A 7 4.23 17.51 -1.43
N THR A 8 4.43 16.41 -2.16
CA THR A 8 4.27 15.06 -1.65
C THR A 8 5.21 14.79 -0.49
N GLN A 9 6.49 15.18 -0.61
CA GLN A 9 7.47 15.04 0.46
C GLN A 9 7.11 15.87 1.67
N LYS A 10 6.70 17.13 1.48
CA LYS A 10 6.31 18.03 2.57
C LYS A 10 5.06 17.57 3.31
N ILE A 11 4.06 17.09 2.59
CA ILE A 11 2.75 16.71 3.16
C ILE A 11 2.80 15.33 3.81
N LEU A 12 3.40 14.34 3.13
CA LEU A 12 3.41 12.96 3.61
C LEU A 12 4.65 12.59 4.42
N GLY A 13 5.72 13.39 4.38
CA GLY A 13 6.99 13.06 5.02
C GLY A 13 7.71 11.86 4.38
N LEU A 14 7.34 11.49 3.14
CA LEU A 14 7.92 10.36 2.42
C LEU A 14 9.01 10.83 1.46
N ASP A 15 10.10 10.07 1.39
CA ASP A 15 11.18 10.36 0.44
C ASP A 15 10.70 10.27 -1.01
N VAL A 16 11.08 11.26 -1.80
CA VAL A 16 10.83 11.34 -3.25
C VAL A 16 12.08 11.04 -4.07
N GLY A 17 13.25 11.01 -3.41
CA GLY A 17 14.51 10.53 -3.96
C GLY A 17 14.74 9.07 -3.61
N GLY A 18 15.78 8.46 -4.19
CA GLY A 18 16.18 7.11 -3.88
C GLY A 18 15.78 6.08 -4.95
N ARG A 19 15.76 4.80 -4.56
CA ARG A 19 15.48 3.68 -5.47
C ARG A 19 14.00 3.70 -5.89
N ALA A 20 13.73 3.47 -7.15
CA ALA A 20 12.35 3.34 -7.62
C ALA A 20 11.65 2.13 -6.99
N VAL A 21 10.38 2.30 -6.62
CA VAL A 21 9.53 1.21 -6.12
C VAL A 21 9.08 0.37 -7.32
N THR A 22 9.98 -0.45 -7.81
CA THR A 22 9.76 -1.37 -8.93
C THR A 22 10.41 -2.69 -8.59
N ASP A 23 9.67 -3.77 -8.65
CA ASP A 23 10.24 -5.11 -8.56
C ASP A 23 9.46 -6.03 -9.51
N GLN A 24 10.11 -7.14 -9.92
CA GLN A 24 9.43 -8.16 -10.70
C GLN A 24 8.51 -8.94 -9.76
N CYS A 25 7.22 -8.68 -9.86
CA CYS A 25 6.21 -9.41 -9.13
C CYS A 25 5.59 -10.46 -10.04
N ASP A 26 6.03 -11.69 -9.88
CA ASP A 26 5.35 -12.84 -10.46
C ASP A 26 4.07 -13.11 -9.65
N SER A 27 2.94 -13.31 -10.32
CA SER A 27 1.69 -13.69 -9.69
C SER A 27 1.69 -15.13 -9.19
N ASP A 28 2.56 -15.97 -9.73
CA ASP A 28 2.68 -17.35 -9.27
C ASP A 28 3.21 -17.41 -7.83
N GLY A 29 2.52 -18.17 -6.98
CA GLY A 29 2.90 -18.34 -5.58
C GLY A 29 2.77 -17.07 -4.72
N TRP A 30 2.04 -16.05 -5.17
CA TRP A 30 1.84 -14.81 -4.41
C TRP A 30 1.29 -15.07 -3.00
N ARG A 31 0.40 -16.06 -2.84
CA ARG A 31 -0.20 -16.44 -1.57
C ARG A 31 0.85 -16.91 -0.57
N ALA A 32 1.70 -17.85 -0.97
CA ALA A 32 2.77 -18.37 -0.12
C ALA A 32 3.76 -17.26 0.29
N ARG A 33 4.04 -16.31 -0.61
CA ARG A 33 4.88 -15.15 -0.28
C ARG A 33 4.24 -14.23 0.75
N VAL A 34 2.94 -13.96 0.63
CA VAL A 34 2.20 -13.16 1.61
C VAL A 34 2.16 -13.86 2.97
N GLU A 35 1.88 -15.17 2.98
CA GLU A 35 1.84 -15.98 4.21
C GLU A 35 3.21 -16.03 4.90
N ALA A 36 4.29 -16.18 4.14
CA ALA A 36 5.64 -16.10 4.68
C ALA A 36 5.99 -14.70 5.20
N PHE A 37 5.54 -13.64 4.52
CA PHE A 37 5.79 -12.26 4.90
C PHE A 37 5.04 -11.84 6.18
N LEU A 38 3.81 -12.33 6.36
CA LEU A 38 2.95 -12.01 7.49
C LEU A 38 3.01 -13.05 8.63
N GLY A 39 3.61 -14.22 8.41
CA GLY A 39 3.67 -15.30 9.39
C GLY A 39 2.31 -15.93 9.71
N ARG A 40 1.31 -15.76 8.86
CA ARG A 40 -0.05 -16.32 9.03
C ARG A 40 -0.64 -16.77 7.71
N GLU A 41 -1.44 -17.84 7.77
CA GLU A 41 -2.20 -18.32 6.62
C GLU A 41 -3.32 -17.35 6.25
N LEU A 42 -3.48 -17.13 4.95
CA LEU A 42 -4.58 -16.34 4.41
C LEU A 42 -5.88 -17.16 4.42
N PRO A 43 -7.04 -16.52 4.64
CA PRO A 43 -8.33 -17.20 4.60
C PRO A 43 -8.56 -17.83 3.22
N ALA A 44 -9.22 -18.99 3.21
CA ALA A 44 -9.52 -19.72 1.97
C ALA A 44 -10.50 -18.97 1.08
N GLU A 45 -11.36 -18.15 1.66
CA GLU A 45 -12.36 -17.37 0.93
C GLU A 45 -11.73 -16.18 0.20
N GLY A 46 -12.00 -16.04 -1.08
CA GLY A 46 -11.50 -14.94 -1.92
C GLY A 46 -10.24 -15.26 -2.73
N VAL A 47 -9.85 -16.52 -2.83
CA VAL A 47 -8.69 -16.99 -3.61
C VAL A 47 -8.80 -16.66 -5.11
N GLU A 48 -10.01 -16.47 -5.63
CA GLU A 48 -10.24 -16.14 -7.04
C GLU A 48 -9.81 -14.73 -7.44
N ARG A 49 -9.57 -13.83 -6.46
CA ARG A 49 -9.10 -12.47 -6.72
C ARG A 49 -7.63 -12.34 -6.34
N THR A 50 -6.76 -12.46 -7.31
CA THR A 50 -5.31 -12.24 -7.20
C THR A 50 -4.92 -10.79 -6.83
N ALA A 51 -5.90 -9.94 -6.53
CA ALA A 51 -5.69 -8.50 -6.42
C ALA A 51 -5.04 -8.03 -5.11
N GLY A 52 -5.00 -8.85 -4.04
CA GLY A 52 -4.38 -8.41 -2.78
C GLY A 52 -4.93 -9.06 -1.52
N VAL A 53 -4.44 -8.60 -0.39
CA VAL A 53 -4.82 -9.06 0.97
C VAL A 53 -6.00 -8.23 1.48
N GLY A 54 -7.01 -8.88 2.04
CA GLY A 54 -8.19 -8.21 2.57
C GLY A 54 -7.87 -7.27 3.72
N ILE A 55 -8.26 -6.01 3.65
CA ILE A 55 -8.04 -4.98 4.69
C ILE A 55 -8.69 -5.39 6.01
N THR A 56 -9.92 -5.89 5.95
CA THR A 56 -10.64 -6.34 7.14
C THR A 56 -9.92 -7.50 7.83
N TRP A 57 -9.39 -8.45 7.06
CA TRP A 57 -8.63 -9.56 7.60
C TRP A 57 -7.32 -9.08 8.26
N LEU A 58 -6.58 -8.17 7.62
CA LEU A 58 -5.37 -7.58 8.22
C LEU A 58 -5.68 -6.94 9.57
N ARG A 59 -6.73 -6.14 9.65
CA ARG A 59 -7.13 -5.47 10.89
C ARG A 59 -7.56 -6.45 11.98
N GLN A 60 -8.29 -7.49 11.63
CA GLN A 60 -8.75 -8.50 12.61
C GLN A 60 -7.61 -9.40 13.09
N SER A 61 -6.70 -9.77 12.19
CA SER A 61 -5.61 -10.69 12.50
C SER A 61 -4.42 -10.02 13.21
N PHE A 62 -4.20 -8.72 12.98
CA PHE A 62 -3.04 -7.97 13.46
C PHE A 62 -3.41 -6.66 14.18
N GLY A 63 -4.61 -6.57 14.73
CA GLY A 63 -5.09 -5.34 15.37
C GLY A 63 -4.34 -4.97 16.65
N VAL A 64 -3.94 -5.95 17.45
CA VAL A 64 -3.20 -5.74 18.72
C VAL A 64 -2.05 -6.74 18.79
N CYS A 65 -0.82 -6.21 18.88
CA CYS A 65 0.37 -7.03 19.11
C CYS A 65 0.39 -7.50 20.58
N PRO A 66 0.63 -8.80 20.85
CA PRO A 66 0.79 -9.29 22.22
C PRO A 66 1.94 -8.57 22.95
N ALA A 67 1.75 -8.29 24.24
CA ALA A 67 2.76 -7.56 25.02
C ALA A 67 4.06 -8.37 25.26
N ASP A 68 3.95 -9.70 25.18
CA ASP A 68 5.02 -10.69 25.32
C ASP A 68 5.53 -11.24 24.00
N ALA A 69 5.20 -10.56 22.88
CA ALA A 69 5.60 -10.99 21.56
C ALA A 69 7.13 -10.97 21.42
N ASP A 70 7.68 -12.02 20.81
CA ASP A 70 9.08 -12.03 20.40
C ASP A 70 9.33 -11.09 19.19
N GLU A 71 10.59 -10.82 18.90
CA GLU A 71 10.97 -9.89 17.83
C GLU A 71 10.40 -10.30 16.46
N ALA A 72 10.39 -11.59 16.14
CA ALA A 72 9.84 -12.08 14.88
C ALA A 72 8.34 -11.81 14.78
N THR A 73 7.61 -12.03 15.85
CA THR A 73 6.17 -11.71 15.92
C THR A 73 5.93 -10.21 15.78
N VAL A 74 6.70 -9.37 16.46
CA VAL A 74 6.60 -7.91 16.32
C VAL A 74 6.83 -7.49 14.86
N GLN A 75 7.80 -8.07 14.17
CA GLN A 75 8.05 -7.79 12.75
C GLN A 75 6.84 -8.15 11.87
N PHE A 76 6.16 -9.27 12.12
CA PHE A 76 4.94 -9.62 11.39
C PHE A 76 3.82 -8.59 11.60
N TYR A 77 3.64 -8.12 12.83
CA TYR A 77 2.66 -7.06 13.11
C TYR A 77 3.03 -5.74 12.44
N CYS A 78 4.30 -5.34 12.44
CA CYS A 78 4.78 -4.15 11.73
C CYS A 78 4.52 -4.25 10.22
N ARG A 79 4.84 -5.39 9.61
CA ARG A 79 4.61 -5.64 8.18
C ARG A 79 3.13 -5.59 7.83
N ALA A 80 2.28 -6.22 8.64
CA ALA A 80 0.83 -6.18 8.45
C ALA A 80 0.28 -4.77 8.57
N TRP A 81 0.79 -3.97 9.51
CA TRP A 81 0.39 -2.58 9.69
C TRP A 81 0.78 -1.71 8.49
N ILE A 82 2.00 -1.85 7.98
CA ILE A 82 2.46 -1.14 6.77
C ILE A 82 1.60 -1.53 5.57
N LEU A 83 1.34 -2.82 5.39
CA LEU A 83 0.51 -3.30 4.28
C LEU A 83 -0.93 -2.78 4.39
N HIS A 84 -1.48 -2.72 5.60
CA HIS A 84 -2.78 -2.11 5.86
C HIS A 84 -2.79 -0.62 5.51
N MET A 85 -1.78 0.13 5.93
CA MET A 85 -1.61 1.55 5.60
C MET A 85 -1.48 1.76 4.07
N PHE A 86 -0.79 0.87 3.39
CA PHE A 86 -0.68 0.92 1.92
C PHE A 86 -2.05 0.77 1.26
N GLY A 87 -2.83 -0.21 1.69
CA GLY A 87 -4.16 -0.44 1.12
C GLY A 87 -5.21 0.60 1.49
N CYS A 88 -5.07 1.26 2.65
CA CYS A 88 -6.05 2.25 3.11
C CYS A 88 -5.72 3.69 2.72
N VAL A 89 -4.42 4.04 2.65
CA VAL A 89 -3.99 5.45 2.58
C VAL A 89 -3.12 5.74 1.36
N LEU A 90 -2.03 5.00 1.18
CA LEU A 90 -1.03 5.36 0.18
C LEU A 90 -1.36 4.86 -1.22
N PHE A 91 -1.83 3.62 -1.32
CA PHE A 91 -2.10 2.92 -2.59
C PHE A 91 -3.49 2.25 -2.62
N PRO A 92 -4.55 2.87 -2.09
CA PRO A 92 -5.88 2.26 -2.16
C PRO A 92 -6.31 2.14 -3.62
N ASP A 93 -6.87 1.00 -3.98
CA ASP A 93 -7.57 0.84 -5.25
C ASP A 93 -8.96 1.53 -5.22
N ALA A 94 -9.65 1.52 -6.35
CA ALA A 94 -10.97 2.15 -6.43
C ALA A 94 -12.06 1.44 -5.59
N ILE A 95 -11.82 0.20 -5.16
CA ILE A 95 -12.74 -0.57 -4.30
C ILE A 95 -12.39 -0.33 -2.83
N GLY A 96 -11.09 -0.24 -2.49
CA GLY A 96 -10.59 0.09 -1.16
C GLY A 96 -10.74 -1.04 -0.13
N ASP A 97 -10.90 -2.28 -0.57
CA ASP A 97 -11.08 -3.44 0.31
C ASP A 97 -9.84 -4.32 0.44
N ARG A 98 -8.79 -4.05 -0.37
CA ARG A 98 -7.58 -4.87 -0.44
C ARG A 98 -6.29 -4.05 -0.45
N ALA A 99 -5.26 -4.60 0.17
CA ALA A 99 -3.89 -4.13 0.06
C ALA A 99 -3.14 -4.96 -0.99
N SER A 100 -2.50 -4.30 -1.95
CA SER A 100 -1.74 -4.99 -3.00
C SER A 100 -0.52 -5.70 -2.42
N TRP A 101 -0.34 -6.97 -2.76
CA TRP A 101 0.84 -7.76 -2.39
C TRP A 101 2.09 -7.38 -3.21
N MET A 102 1.93 -6.61 -4.28
CA MET A 102 3.03 -6.23 -5.18
C MET A 102 4.14 -5.43 -4.49
N TYR A 103 3.85 -4.79 -3.37
CA TYR A 103 4.85 -4.03 -2.60
C TYR A 103 5.66 -4.88 -1.63
N ILE A 104 5.28 -6.14 -1.38
CA ILE A 104 5.94 -7.03 -0.42
C ILE A 104 7.43 -7.20 -0.70
N PRO A 105 7.89 -7.40 -1.95
CA PRO A 105 9.33 -7.52 -2.22
C PRO A 105 10.15 -6.31 -1.75
N CYS A 106 9.57 -5.10 -1.83
CA CYS A 106 10.22 -3.88 -1.38
C CYS A 106 10.21 -3.70 0.16
N LEU A 107 9.47 -4.54 0.89
CA LEU A 107 9.30 -4.47 2.35
C LEU A 107 9.95 -5.66 3.08
N THR A 108 10.59 -6.59 2.37
CA THR A 108 11.18 -7.78 2.97
C THR A 108 12.42 -7.48 3.81
N ASP A 109 13.20 -6.50 3.39
CA ASP A 109 14.39 -6.03 4.07
C ASP A 109 14.20 -4.57 4.50
N TRP A 110 14.26 -4.31 5.81
CA TRP A 110 13.99 -3.00 6.39
C TRP A 110 15.01 -1.94 5.99
N ASP A 111 16.29 -2.31 5.88
CA ASP A 111 17.34 -1.38 5.49
C ASP A 111 17.14 -0.93 4.04
N THR A 112 16.82 -1.85 3.16
CA THR A 112 16.51 -1.55 1.76
C THR A 112 15.18 -0.80 1.63
N ALA A 113 14.16 -1.15 2.42
CA ALA A 113 12.84 -0.51 2.37
C ALA A 113 12.89 0.99 2.62
N GLY A 114 13.79 1.44 3.51
CA GLY A 114 14.01 2.86 3.79
C GLY A 114 14.64 3.66 2.65
N HIS A 115 15.23 3.00 1.66
CA HIS A 115 15.90 3.66 0.54
C HIS A 115 15.05 3.79 -0.74
N TYR A 116 13.81 3.32 -0.70
CA TYR A 116 12.88 3.51 -1.82
C TYR A 116 12.24 4.90 -1.81
N SER A 117 12.00 5.43 -3.01
CA SER A 117 11.28 6.70 -3.21
C SER A 117 9.76 6.50 -3.07
N TRP A 118 9.30 6.20 -1.85
CA TRP A 118 7.89 5.94 -1.57
C TRP A 118 6.98 7.11 -1.93
N GLY A 119 7.42 8.35 -1.71
CA GLY A 119 6.66 9.54 -2.10
C GLY A 119 6.43 9.63 -3.61
N SER A 120 7.46 9.31 -4.41
CA SER A 120 7.32 9.24 -5.87
C SER A 120 6.36 8.15 -6.32
N ALA A 121 6.38 6.99 -5.65
CA ALA A 121 5.48 5.89 -5.94
C ALA A 121 4.01 6.27 -5.63
N VAL A 122 3.77 6.92 -4.49
CA VAL A 122 2.42 7.40 -4.11
C VAL A 122 1.88 8.39 -5.12
N LEU A 123 2.69 9.38 -5.51
CA LEU A 123 2.27 10.39 -6.49
C LEU A 123 1.99 9.78 -7.86
N SER A 124 2.85 8.88 -8.32
CA SER A 124 2.67 8.17 -9.61
C SER A 124 1.40 7.34 -9.63
N PHE A 125 1.14 6.61 -8.52
CA PHE A 125 -0.06 5.81 -8.38
C PHE A 125 -1.31 6.69 -8.38
N LEU A 126 -1.29 7.81 -7.64
CA LEU A 126 -2.40 8.77 -7.61
C LEU A 126 -2.70 9.32 -8.99
N TYR A 127 -1.67 9.76 -9.74
CA TYR A 127 -1.87 10.26 -11.10
C TYR A 127 -2.46 9.22 -12.03
N ARG A 128 -2.00 7.98 -11.94
CA ARG A 128 -2.59 6.88 -12.72
C ARG A 128 -4.06 6.69 -12.39
N GLN A 129 -4.44 6.70 -11.10
CA GLN A 129 -5.84 6.57 -10.69
C GLN A 129 -6.70 7.73 -11.18
N LEU A 130 -6.18 8.96 -11.16
CA LEU A 130 -6.87 10.13 -11.69
C LEU A 130 -7.06 10.01 -13.21
N CYS A 131 -6.03 9.59 -13.95
CA CYS A 131 -6.15 9.36 -15.40
C CYS A 131 -7.18 8.28 -15.74
N GLU A 132 -7.23 7.20 -14.96
CA GLU A 132 -8.23 6.15 -15.14
C GLU A 132 -9.65 6.65 -14.81
N ALA A 133 -9.79 7.46 -13.75
CA ALA A 133 -11.08 8.08 -13.40
C ALA A 133 -11.61 9.00 -14.52
N CYS A 134 -10.74 9.77 -15.16
CA CYS A 134 -11.12 10.63 -16.29
C CYS A 134 -11.60 9.85 -17.52
N ARG A 135 -11.19 8.59 -17.66
CA ARG A 135 -11.61 7.74 -18.80
C ARG A 135 -12.91 7.00 -18.56
N ARG A 136 -13.36 6.92 -17.31
CA ARG A 136 -14.57 6.20 -16.95
C ARG A 136 -15.81 7.00 -17.34
N THR A 137 -16.78 6.33 -17.95
CA THR A 137 -18.07 6.92 -18.36
C THR A 137 -19.21 6.56 -17.41
N SER A 138 -18.95 5.70 -16.41
CA SER A 138 -19.97 5.28 -15.44
C SER A 138 -20.15 6.30 -14.31
N SER A 139 -21.37 6.55 -13.89
CA SER A 139 -21.72 7.52 -12.85
C SER A 139 -21.29 7.15 -11.42
N SER A 140 -20.83 5.93 -11.19
CA SER A 140 -20.40 5.42 -9.87
C SER A 140 -18.91 5.12 -9.83
N SER A 141 -18.07 6.10 -10.16
CA SER A 141 -16.61 5.91 -10.14
C SER A 141 -16.01 6.43 -8.85
N SER A 142 -15.56 5.53 -7.98
CA SER A 142 -14.62 5.86 -6.90
C SER A 142 -13.22 6.06 -7.47
N ILE A 143 -12.45 6.93 -6.84
CA ILE A 143 -11.06 7.21 -7.23
C ILE A 143 -10.15 6.48 -6.24
N GLY A 144 -9.22 5.70 -6.75
CA GLY A 144 -8.13 5.14 -5.97
C GLY A 144 -6.99 6.14 -5.76
N GLY A 145 -5.97 5.74 -5.01
CA GLY A 145 -4.80 6.56 -4.72
C GLY A 145 -4.95 7.42 -3.47
N CYS A 146 -3.86 8.05 -3.07
CA CYS A 146 -3.79 8.87 -1.87
C CYS A 146 -4.55 10.20 -2.04
N VAL A 147 -5.87 10.15 -1.98
CA VAL A 147 -6.75 11.34 -2.13
C VAL A 147 -6.49 12.35 -1.01
N TYR A 148 -6.05 11.91 0.17
CA TYR A 148 -5.66 12.78 1.28
C TYR A 148 -4.55 13.77 0.88
N LEU A 149 -3.62 13.34 0.02
CA LEU A 149 -2.58 14.23 -0.51
C LEU A 149 -3.21 15.41 -1.27
N LEU A 150 -4.21 15.18 -2.10
CA LEU A 150 -4.92 16.23 -2.83
C LEU A 150 -5.71 17.15 -1.88
N GLN A 151 -6.40 16.56 -0.90
CA GLN A 151 -7.17 17.34 0.07
C GLN A 151 -6.29 18.28 0.87
N ILE A 152 -5.17 17.80 1.41
CA ILE A 152 -4.25 18.61 2.17
C ILE A 152 -3.59 19.66 1.28
N TRP A 153 -3.15 19.28 0.09
CA TRP A 153 -2.52 20.19 -0.86
C TRP A 153 -3.42 21.38 -1.21
N MET A 154 -4.72 21.15 -1.41
CA MET A 154 -5.68 22.22 -1.69
C MET A 154 -5.84 23.24 -0.55
N TRP A 155 -5.48 22.88 0.68
CA TRP A 155 -5.48 23.81 1.82
C TRP A 155 -4.20 24.64 1.92
N TYR A 156 -3.12 24.22 1.23
CA TYR A 156 -1.83 24.89 1.25
C TYR A 156 -1.62 25.85 0.07
N VAL A 157 -2.45 25.77 -0.96
CA VAL A 157 -2.39 26.55 -2.18
C VAL A 157 -3.52 27.57 -2.24
#